data_ca67d767cfb1befefef8313fae309420
#
_entry.id   ca67d767cfb1befefef8313fae309420
#
_cell.length_a   1.000
_cell.length_b   1.000
_cell.length_c   1.000
_cell.angle_alpha   90.00
_cell.angle_beta   90.00
_cell.angle_gamma   90.00
#
_symmetry.space_group_name_H-M   'P 1'
#
loop_
_entity.id
_entity.type
_entity.pdbx_description
1 polymer ?
#
loop_
_entity_poly.entity_id
_entity_poly.type
_entity_poly.pdbx_seq_one_letter_code
_entity_poly.pdbx_strand_id
1 'polypeptide(L)'
;MVTRDDTQVDEENEPRWYIVHTYSGQEDLVKKNLDLRIQSLDMQDRIFEILVPTEEEVVFKEGKRKAEQRKLFPGYILVQMTMDDESWYAVRNTPGVTGFVSTEDEHDKRPKPVPLEDKQVEDILKQAEINPIRVKIGLERGETVRITEGPFVDFIGAVSDVDDGKGKVRVLVSFFGRETPVELDFLQVERI
;
A
#
# COMPACT_ATOMS: atom_id res chain seq x y z
N MET A 1 -0.17 -41.86 37.46
CA MET A 1 -0.81 -41.74 36.16
C MET A 1 -0.83 -40.25 35.84
N VAL A 2 0.23 -39.76 35.17
CA VAL A 2 0.40 -38.33 34.88
C VAL A 2 -0.12 -38.13 33.48
N THR A 3 -1.28 -37.50 33.35
CA THR A 3 -1.79 -37.00 32.09
C THR A 3 -0.92 -35.81 31.66
N ARG A 4 -0.08 -36.02 30.66
CA ARG A 4 0.59 -34.96 29.93
C ARG A 4 -0.51 -34.19 29.20
N ASP A 5 -0.57 -32.92 29.51
CA ASP A 5 -1.36 -31.93 28.82
C ASP A 5 -0.67 -31.68 27.45
N ASP A 6 -1.15 -32.38 26.43
CA ASP A 6 -0.65 -32.30 25.04
C ASP A 6 -1.27 -31.11 24.25
N THR A 7 -1.48 -29.97 24.90
CA THR A 7 -2.09 -28.77 24.26
C THR A 7 -1.13 -27.59 24.12
N GLN A 8 0.18 -27.82 24.15
CA GLN A 8 1.16 -26.87 23.64
C GLN A 8 1.61 -27.31 22.26
N VAL A 9 0.69 -27.45 21.34
CA VAL A 9 0.99 -27.72 19.94
C VAL A 9 1.25 -26.38 19.25
N ASP A 10 2.54 -26.09 19.10
CA ASP A 10 3.13 -25.41 17.94
C ASP A 10 2.58 -24.06 17.46
N GLU A 11 2.25 -23.13 18.36
CA GLU A 11 2.06 -21.72 17.97
C GLU A 11 3.34 -21.10 17.38
N GLU A 12 4.50 -21.69 17.63
CA GLU A 12 5.80 -21.24 17.08
C GLU A 12 6.04 -21.68 15.63
N ASN A 13 5.25 -22.62 15.13
CA ASN A 13 5.49 -23.23 13.81
C ASN A 13 4.45 -22.85 12.74
N GLU A 14 3.49 -21.97 13.09
CA GLU A 14 2.51 -21.48 12.12
C GLU A 14 3.06 -20.33 11.28
N PRO A 15 2.78 -20.30 9.96
CA PRO A 15 3.12 -19.18 9.11
C PRO A 15 2.39 -17.91 9.56
N ARG A 16 3.14 -16.88 9.86
CA ARG A 16 2.62 -15.56 10.24
C ARG A 16 3.24 -14.46 9.41
N TRP A 17 2.58 -13.32 9.35
CA TRP A 17 3.07 -12.16 8.67
C TRP A 17 3.96 -11.32 9.56
N TYR A 18 5.11 -10.94 9.04
CA TYR A 18 6.10 -10.09 9.70
C TYR A 18 6.40 -8.87 8.86
N ILE A 19 6.64 -7.75 9.52
CA ILE A 19 7.10 -6.53 8.86
C ILE A 19 8.62 -6.55 8.82
N VAL A 20 9.16 -6.36 7.62
CA VAL A 20 10.59 -6.26 7.39
C VAL A 20 10.93 -4.87 6.92
N HIS A 21 11.87 -4.23 7.58
CA HIS A 21 12.37 -2.91 7.22
C HIS A 21 13.44 -3.01 6.15
N THR A 22 13.31 -2.19 5.11
CA THR A 22 14.23 -2.09 3.98
C THR A 22 14.67 -0.63 3.78
N TYR A 23 15.62 -0.40 2.92
CA TYR A 23 15.89 0.95 2.43
C TYR A 23 14.74 1.43 1.55
N SER A 24 14.28 2.65 1.78
CA SER A 24 13.22 3.26 0.97
C SER A 24 13.57 3.29 -0.52
N GLY A 25 12.63 2.85 -1.36
CA GLY A 25 12.81 2.75 -2.81
C GLY A 25 13.45 1.43 -3.27
N GLN A 26 13.87 0.56 -2.35
CA GLN A 26 14.47 -0.74 -2.68
C GLN A 26 13.54 -1.93 -2.41
N GLU A 27 12.29 -1.70 -2.08
CA GLU A 27 11.33 -2.73 -1.68
C GLU A 27 11.18 -3.83 -2.75
N ASP A 28 11.02 -3.44 -4.01
CA ASP A 28 10.88 -4.39 -5.13
C ASP A 28 12.18 -5.17 -5.39
N LEU A 29 13.32 -4.52 -5.24
CA LEU A 29 14.63 -5.17 -5.36
C LEU A 29 14.84 -6.17 -4.23
N VAL A 30 14.47 -5.81 -3.00
CA VAL A 30 14.54 -6.69 -1.83
C VAL A 30 13.62 -7.89 -2.02
N LYS A 31 12.39 -7.68 -2.50
CA LYS A 31 11.48 -8.78 -2.84
C LYS A 31 12.13 -9.75 -3.81
N LYS A 32 12.68 -9.26 -4.89
CA LYS A 32 13.38 -10.08 -5.89
C LYS A 32 14.57 -10.83 -5.32
N ASN A 33 15.40 -10.15 -4.53
CA ASN A 33 16.57 -10.77 -3.89
C ASN A 33 16.15 -11.86 -2.89
N LEU A 34 15.06 -11.63 -2.17
CA LEU A 34 14.52 -12.58 -1.21
C LEU A 34 13.92 -13.80 -1.92
N ASP A 35 13.16 -13.60 -3.01
CA ASP A 35 12.65 -14.69 -3.84
C ASP A 35 13.78 -15.59 -4.36
N LEU A 36 14.87 -15.00 -4.86
CA LEU A 36 16.04 -15.73 -5.33
C LEU A 36 16.72 -16.49 -4.19
N ARG A 37 16.78 -15.90 -3.01
CA ARG A 37 17.39 -16.50 -1.83
C ARG A 37 16.58 -17.68 -1.31
N ILE A 38 15.25 -17.56 -1.29
CA ILE A 38 14.34 -18.64 -0.91
C ILE A 38 14.55 -19.84 -1.83
N GLN A 39 14.68 -19.62 -3.13
CA GLN A 39 14.94 -20.68 -4.10
C GLN A 39 16.34 -21.29 -3.92
N SER A 40 17.33 -20.44 -3.69
CA SER A 40 18.73 -20.87 -3.53
C SER A 40 18.98 -21.69 -2.26
N LEU A 41 18.24 -21.39 -1.19
CA LEU A 41 18.36 -22.06 0.11
C LEU A 41 17.29 -23.15 0.32
N ASP A 42 16.43 -23.37 -0.67
CA ASP A 42 15.34 -24.36 -0.62
C ASP A 42 14.38 -24.14 0.56
N MET A 43 14.01 -22.87 0.78
CA MET A 43 13.20 -22.43 1.92
C MET A 43 11.72 -22.15 1.59
N GLN A 44 11.21 -22.72 0.50
CA GLN A 44 9.81 -22.52 0.09
C GLN A 44 8.79 -23.07 1.09
N ASP A 45 9.21 -23.99 1.93
CA ASP A 45 8.42 -24.58 3.02
C ASP A 45 8.39 -23.73 4.29
N ARG A 46 9.17 -22.65 4.35
CA ARG A 46 9.31 -21.77 5.52
C ARG A 46 8.99 -20.33 5.24
N ILE A 47 9.26 -19.84 4.04
CA ILE A 47 8.94 -18.49 3.60
C ILE A 47 7.99 -18.62 2.42
N PHE A 48 6.72 -18.22 2.63
CA PHE A 48 5.62 -18.54 1.71
C PHE A 48 5.29 -17.40 0.77
N GLU A 49 5.24 -16.17 1.26
CA GLU A 49 4.82 -15.02 0.47
C GLU A 49 5.55 -13.75 0.89
N ILE A 50 5.85 -12.92 -0.09
CA ILE A 50 6.44 -11.59 0.10
C ILE A 50 5.54 -10.57 -0.57
N LEU A 51 5.05 -9.62 0.20
CA LEU A 51 4.15 -8.58 -0.25
C LEU A 51 4.79 -7.20 -0.10
N VAL A 52 4.77 -6.42 -1.16
CA VAL A 52 5.06 -5.00 -1.14
C VAL A 52 3.74 -4.26 -1.29
N PRO A 53 3.14 -3.74 -0.21
CA PRO A 53 1.85 -3.07 -0.29
C PRO A 53 1.94 -1.81 -1.14
N THR A 54 1.17 -1.76 -2.22
CA THR A 54 1.12 -0.63 -3.14
C THR A 54 -0.31 -0.21 -3.38
N GLU A 55 -0.51 1.07 -3.64
CA GLU A 55 -1.75 1.62 -4.17
C GLU A 55 -1.50 2.16 -5.57
N GLU A 56 -2.53 2.12 -6.40
CA GLU A 56 -2.48 2.74 -7.71
C GLU A 56 -2.97 4.18 -7.60
N GLU A 57 -2.10 5.12 -7.96
CA GLU A 57 -2.40 6.56 -7.98
C GLU A 57 -2.37 7.05 -9.41
N VAL A 58 -3.44 7.71 -9.85
CA VAL A 58 -3.43 8.38 -11.16
C VAL A 58 -2.88 9.78 -10.98
N VAL A 59 -1.73 10.02 -11.60
CA VAL A 59 -1.09 11.33 -11.63
C VAL A 59 -1.20 11.94 -13.03
N PHE A 60 -1.37 13.25 -13.08
CA PHE A 60 -1.32 13.99 -14.32
C PHE A 60 0.10 14.53 -14.52
N LYS A 61 0.78 14.00 -15.53
CA LYS A 61 2.09 14.53 -15.97
C LYS A 61 1.97 14.95 -17.43
N GLU A 62 2.37 16.18 -17.73
CA GLU A 62 2.38 16.72 -19.09
C GLU A 62 1.01 16.67 -19.80
N GLY A 63 -0.09 16.88 -19.06
CA GLY A 63 -1.46 16.82 -19.58
C GLY A 63 -1.97 15.43 -19.92
N LYS A 64 -1.25 14.38 -19.54
CA LYS A 64 -1.66 12.97 -19.75
C LYS A 64 -1.89 12.27 -18.41
N ARG A 65 -2.90 11.43 -18.40
CA ARG A 65 -3.16 10.50 -17.27
C ARG A 65 -2.08 9.43 -17.27
N LYS A 66 -1.47 9.20 -16.12
CA LYS A 66 -0.51 8.13 -15.92
C LYS A 66 -0.82 7.44 -14.60
N ALA A 67 -1.06 6.14 -14.64
CA ALA A 67 -1.15 5.34 -13.44
C ALA A 67 0.25 5.09 -12.90
N GLU A 68 0.50 5.51 -11.67
CA GLU A 68 1.74 5.24 -10.95
C GLU A 68 1.43 4.40 -9.71
N GLN A 69 2.23 3.37 -9.48
CA GLN A 69 2.13 2.58 -8.25
C GLN A 69 2.91 3.29 -7.15
N ARG A 70 2.21 3.60 -6.07
CA ARG A 70 2.79 4.19 -4.88
C ARG A 70 2.88 3.16 -3.77
N LYS A 71 4.00 3.12 -3.08
CA LYS A 71 4.15 2.26 -1.89
C LYS A 71 3.28 2.81 -0.76
N LEU A 72 2.45 1.96 -0.16
CA LEU A 72 1.67 2.32 1.03
C LEU A 72 2.56 2.58 2.24
N PHE A 73 3.59 1.76 2.38
CA PHE A 73 4.56 1.84 3.46
C PHE A 73 5.98 1.87 2.89
N PRO A 74 6.51 3.05 2.51
CA PRO A 74 7.86 3.16 2.00
C PRO A 74 8.89 2.65 3.02
N GLY A 75 9.79 1.77 2.57
CA GLY A 75 10.82 1.16 3.42
C GLY A 75 10.36 -0.07 4.20
N TYR A 76 9.16 -0.61 3.91
CA TYR A 76 8.62 -1.80 4.57
C TYR A 76 8.09 -2.80 3.56
N ILE A 77 8.32 -4.08 3.83
CA ILE A 77 7.70 -5.21 3.13
C ILE A 77 7.07 -6.15 4.15
N LEU A 78 6.08 -6.91 3.70
CA LEU A 78 5.45 -7.97 4.49
C LEU A 78 5.95 -9.32 4.02
N VAL A 79 6.33 -10.17 4.96
CA VAL A 79 6.79 -11.53 4.68
C VAL A 79 5.96 -12.51 5.50
N GLN A 80 5.31 -13.46 4.81
CA GLN A 80 4.65 -14.59 5.45
C GLN A 80 5.64 -15.73 5.60
N MET A 81 5.96 -16.07 6.82
CA MET A 81 6.97 -17.07 7.11
C MET A 81 6.74 -17.77 8.44
N THR A 82 7.28 -18.96 8.56
CA THR A 82 7.49 -19.62 9.84
C THR A 82 8.76 -19.04 10.46
N MET A 83 8.65 -18.54 11.69
CA MET A 83 9.79 -17.90 12.37
C MET A 83 10.65 -18.96 13.05
N ASP A 84 11.77 -19.24 12.44
CA ASP A 84 12.85 -20.03 13.01
C ASP A 84 14.22 -19.34 12.74
N ASP A 85 15.29 -19.88 13.32
CA ASP A 85 16.61 -19.28 13.19
C ASP A 85 17.09 -19.22 11.73
N GLU A 86 16.78 -20.22 10.93
CA GLU A 86 17.22 -20.29 9.53
C GLU A 86 16.44 -19.32 8.64
N SER A 87 15.11 -19.28 8.79
CA SER A 87 14.26 -18.36 8.04
C SER A 87 14.53 -16.89 8.42
N TRP A 88 14.70 -16.63 9.71
CA TRP A 88 15.08 -15.31 10.22
C TRP A 88 16.43 -14.87 9.61
N TYR A 89 17.40 -15.76 9.62
CA TYR A 89 18.75 -15.47 9.11
C TYR A 89 18.72 -15.22 7.60
N ALA A 90 17.95 -16.01 6.85
CA ALA A 90 17.80 -15.85 5.41
C ALA A 90 17.24 -14.47 5.05
N VAL A 91 16.15 -14.04 5.72
CA VAL A 91 15.54 -12.74 5.49
C VAL A 91 16.46 -11.60 5.94
N ARG A 92 17.04 -11.71 7.13
CA ARG A 92 17.89 -10.67 7.73
C ARG A 92 19.14 -10.37 6.88
N ASN A 93 19.71 -11.39 6.25
CA ASN A 93 20.91 -11.27 5.43
C ASN A 93 20.62 -11.03 3.94
N THR A 94 19.38 -10.79 3.57
CA THR A 94 19.03 -10.42 2.20
C THR A 94 19.50 -8.98 1.93
N PRO A 95 20.20 -8.72 0.80
CA PRO A 95 20.64 -7.37 0.46
C PRO A 95 19.49 -6.38 0.39
N GLY A 96 19.64 -5.25 1.09
CA GLY A 96 18.62 -4.20 1.19
C GLY A 96 17.70 -4.31 2.41
N VAL A 97 17.71 -5.43 3.12
CA VAL A 97 17.01 -5.60 4.40
C VAL A 97 17.82 -4.98 5.52
N THR A 98 17.20 -4.12 6.30
CA THR A 98 17.81 -3.51 7.50
C THR A 98 17.47 -4.25 8.78
N GLY A 99 16.34 -4.93 8.82
CA GLY A 99 15.93 -5.78 9.95
C GLY A 99 14.43 -6.05 9.97
N PHE A 100 14.01 -6.82 10.96
CA PHE A 100 12.60 -6.99 11.28
C PHE A 100 12.11 -5.86 12.18
N VAL A 101 10.83 -5.54 12.08
CA VAL A 101 10.17 -4.75 13.11
C VAL A 101 9.93 -5.65 14.31
N SER A 102 10.54 -5.30 15.42
CA SER A 102 10.52 -6.08 16.67
C SER A 102 10.09 -5.21 17.84
N THR A 103 9.65 -5.85 18.92
CA THR A 103 9.54 -5.16 20.21
C THR A 103 10.93 -4.85 20.74
N GLU A 104 11.14 -3.61 21.16
CA GLU A 104 12.34 -3.20 21.87
C GLU A 104 12.29 -3.76 23.33
N ASP A 105 12.72 -4.99 23.50
CA ASP A 105 13.13 -5.47 24.82
C ASP A 105 14.61 -5.15 24.99
N GLU A 106 14.91 -4.13 25.81
CA GLU A 106 16.27 -3.66 26.09
C GLU A 106 17.20 -4.76 26.66
N HIS A 107 16.67 -5.90 27.00
CA HIS A 107 17.39 -7.00 27.64
C HIS A 107 17.68 -8.18 26.73
N ASP A 108 17.10 -8.22 25.53
CA ASP A 108 17.32 -9.35 24.62
C ASP A 108 18.35 -9.01 23.55
N LYS A 109 19.44 -9.76 23.52
CA LYS A 109 20.49 -9.61 22.49
C LYS A 109 20.01 -9.90 21.07
N ARG A 110 18.82 -10.46 20.93
CA ARG A 110 18.11 -10.71 19.67
C ARG A 110 16.66 -10.29 19.83
N PRO A 111 16.29 -9.08 19.42
CA PRO A 111 14.89 -8.66 19.48
C PRO A 111 14.05 -9.62 18.64
N LYS A 112 13.04 -10.21 19.26
CA LYS A 112 12.12 -11.13 18.57
C LYS A 112 11.22 -10.35 17.64
N PRO A 113 11.12 -10.74 16.36
CA PRO A 113 10.15 -10.16 15.44
C PRO A 113 8.72 -10.33 15.97
N VAL A 114 7.90 -9.28 15.84
CA VAL A 114 6.50 -9.31 16.24
C VAL A 114 5.65 -9.66 15.03
N PRO A 115 4.86 -10.74 15.08
CA PRO A 115 3.93 -11.06 14.02
C PRO A 115 2.78 -10.06 14.00
N LEU A 116 2.30 -9.74 12.79
CA LEU A 116 1.06 -9.02 12.60
C LEU A 116 -0.14 -9.90 12.97
N GLU A 117 -1.15 -9.29 13.56
CA GLU A 117 -2.45 -9.93 13.74
C GLU A 117 -3.16 -10.10 12.38
N ASP A 118 -3.91 -11.17 12.22
CA ASP A 118 -4.64 -11.47 10.97
C ASP A 118 -5.50 -10.29 10.52
N LYS A 119 -6.14 -9.60 11.44
CA LYS A 119 -6.93 -8.41 11.16
C LYS A 119 -6.10 -7.26 10.58
N GLN A 120 -4.90 -7.04 11.10
CA GLN A 120 -3.99 -6.01 10.59
C GLN A 120 -3.56 -6.33 9.15
N VAL A 121 -3.28 -7.60 8.88
CA VAL A 121 -2.93 -8.06 7.52
C VAL A 121 -4.10 -7.87 6.57
N GLU A 122 -5.31 -8.28 6.97
CA GLU A 122 -6.52 -8.08 6.17
C GLU A 122 -6.76 -6.59 5.86
N ASP A 123 -6.59 -5.71 6.83
CA ASP A 123 -6.77 -4.27 6.65
C ASP A 123 -5.75 -3.70 5.67
N ILE A 124 -4.50 -4.13 5.74
CA ILE A 124 -3.44 -3.74 4.80
C ILE A 124 -3.75 -4.26 3.39
N LEU A 125 -4.15 -5.53 3.26
CA LEU A 125 -4.50 -6.13 1.97
C LEU A 125 -5.73 -5.44 1.36
N LYS A 126 -6.76 -5.18 2.15
CA LYS A 126 -7.94 -4.43 1.70
C LYS A 126 -7.57 -3.02 1.26
N GLN A 127 -6.68 -2.36 1.96
CA GLN A 127 -6.22 -1.02 1.58
C GLN A 127 -5.43 -1.04 0.27
N ALA A 128 -4.65 -2.08 0.02
CA ALA A 128 -3.94 -2.29 -1.24
C ALA A 128 -4.88 -2.63 -2.41
N GLU A 129 -5.97 -3.37 -2.16
CA GLU A 129 -6.93 -3.80 -3.18
C GLU A 129 -8.06 -2.79 -3.43
N ILE A 130 -8.50 -2.08 -2.37
CA ILE A 130 -9.70 -1.24 -2.37
C ILE A 130 -9.39 0.22 -2.74
N ASN A 131 -8.14 0.61 -2.88
CA ASN A 131 -7.91 1.97 -3.32
C ASN A 131 -8.44 2.15 -4.74
N PRO A 132 -9.71 2.62 -4.89
CA PRO A 132 -10.10 3.17 -6.16
C PRO A 132 -9.06 4.24 -6.47
N ILE A 133 -8.62 4.24 -7.70
CA ILE A 133 -7.70 5.22 -8.26
C ILE A 133 -7.88 6.56 -7.55
N ARG A 134 -7.05 6.85 -6.54
CA ARG A 134 -7.07 8.16 -5.90
C ARG A 134 -6.39 9.12 -6.85
N VAL A 135 -7.22 9.76 -7.63
CA VAL A 135 -6.76 10.88 -8.46
C VAL A 135 -6.46 12.03 -7.52
N LYS A 136 -5.22 12.20 -7.12
CA LYS A 136 -4.78 13.47 -6.56
C LYS A 136 -4.61 14.46 -7.70
N ILE A 137 -5.70 15.01 -8.15
CA ILE A 137 -5.67 16.27 -8.85
C ILE A 137 -5.59 17.31 -7.73
N GLY A 138 -4.49 18.04 -7.68
CA GLY A 138 -4.38 19.16 -6.73
C GLY A 138 -5.31 20.30 -7.14
N LEU A 139 -6.62 20.02 -7.21
CA LEU A 139 -7.63 21.02 -7.47
C LEU A 139 -7.98 21.72 -6.16
N GLU A 140 -7.90 23.03 -6.18
CA GLU A 140 -8.28 23.87 -5.06
C GLU A 140 -9.62 24.57 -5.37
N ARG A 141 -10.35 24.92 -4.30
CA ARG A 141 -11.57 25.71 -4.44
C ARG A 141 -11.25 27.06 -5.10
N GLY A 142 -12.04 27.43 -6.09
CA GLY A 142 -11.86 28.65 -6.86
C GLY A 142 -11.02 28.52 -8.12
N GLU A 143 -10.43 27.37 -8.37
CA GLU A 143 -9.72 27.11 -9.61
C GLU A 143 -10.68 26.96 -10.79
N THR A 144 -10.20 27.37 -11.95
CA THR A 144 -10.96 27.23 -13.20
C THR A 144 -10.58 25.92 -13.87
N VAL A 145 -11.59 25.13 -14.20
CA VAL A 145 -11.44 23.83 -14.85
C VAL A 145 -12.30 23.73 -16.09
N ARG A 146 -11.86 22.92 -17.04
CA ARG A 146 -12.64 22.55 -18.22
C ARG A 146 -13.13 21.11 -18.05
N ILE A 147 -14.38 20.85 -18.38
CA ILE A 147 -14.97 19.52 -18.37
C ILE A 147 -14.57 18.80 -19.65
N THR A 148 -13.97 17.62 -19.51
CA THR A 148 -13.43 16.83 -20.64
C THR A 148 -14.33 15.70 -21.06
N GLU A 149 -15.24 15.25 -20.20
CA GLU A 149 -16.17 14.15 -20.48
C GLU A 149 -17.54 14.40 -19.92
N GLY A 150 -18.56 13.77 -20.51
CA GLY A 150 -19.93 13.80 -20.05
C GLY A 150 -20.80 14.81 -20.81
N PRO A 151 -22.04 15.07 -20.31
CA PRO A 151 -22.99 15.97 -20.98
C PRO A 151 -22.57 17.43 -20.96
N PHE A 152 -21.58 17.80 -20.19
CA PHE A 152 -21.06 19.16 -20.05
C PHE A 152 -19.64 19.31 -20.62
N VAL A 153 -19.25 18.44 -21.55
CA VAL A 153 -17.94 18.49 -22.21
C VAL A 153 -17.68 19.88 -22.83
N ASP A 154 -16.44 20.36 -22.69
CA ASP A 154 -15.98 21.69 -23.14
C ASP A 154 -16.53 22.89 -22.34
N PHE A 155 -17.39 22.67 -21.35
CA PHE A 155 -17.77 23.75 -20.45
C PHE A 155 -16.65 24.09 -19.48
N ILE A 156 -16.52 25.37 -19.19
CA ILE A 156 -15.58 25.91 -18.22
C ILE A 156 -16.37 26.29 -16.96
N GLY A 157 -15.85 25.93 -15.82
CA GLY A 157 -16.44 26.25 -14.53
C GLY A 157 -15.41 26.46 -13.45
N ALA A 158 -15.85 27.01 -12.34
CA ALA A 158 -15.03 27.19 -11.14
C ALA A 158 -15.27 26.06 -10.13
N VAL A 159 -14.22 25.53 -9.56
CA VAL A 159 -14.31 24.53 -8.50
C VAL A 159 -14.93 25.12 -7.24
N SER A 160 -16.09 24.62 -6.84
CA SER A 160 -16.78 25.06 -5.62
C SER A 160 -16.44 24.20 -4.42
N ASP A 161 -16.25 22.92 -4.63
CA ASP A 161 -15.89 21.95 -3.58
C ASP A 161 -15.12 20.76 -4.14
N VAL A 162 -14.27 20.17 -3.30
CA VAL A 162 -13.43 19.01 -3.66
C VAL A 162 -13.62 17.94 -2.59
N ASP A 163 -14.06 16.76 -2.99
CA ASP A 163 -14.19 15.60 -2.13
C ASP A 163 -13.08 14.58 -2.50
N ASP A 164 -11.94 14.74 -1.88
CA ASP A 164 -10.77 13.86 -2.09
C ASP A 164 -11.05 12.40 -1.69
N GLY A 165 -11.95 12.20 -0.73
CA GLY A 165 -12.30 10.87 -0.24
C GLY A 165 -13.08 10.04 -1.26
N LYS A 166 -13.90 10.71 -2.06
CA LYS A 166 -14.73 10.07 -3.10
C LYS A 166 -14.18 10.25 -4.51
N GLY A 167 -13.10 11.04 -4.69
CA GLY A 167 -12.55 11.37 -6.00
C GLY A 167 -13.48 12.24 -6.85
N LYS A 168 -14.29 13.09 -6.20
CA LYS A 168 -15.27 13.93 -6.86
C LYS A 168 -15.02 15.41 -6.64
N VAL A 169 -15.34 16.18 -7.65
CA VAL A 169 -15.26 17.64 -7.64
C VAL A 169 -16.61 18.24 -7.99
N ARG A 170 -17.00 19.28 -7.28
CA ARG A 170 -18.17 20.07 -7.61
C ARG A 170 -17.73 21.33 -8.33
N VAL A 171 -18.18 21.48 -9.58
CA VAL A 171 -17.83 22.59 -10.46
C VAL A 171 -19.07 23.45 -10.69
N LEU A 172 -18.95 24.76 -10.53
CA LEU A 172 -19.98 25.72 -10.91
C LEU A 172 -19.82 26.05 -12.37
N VAL A 173 -20.74 25.56 -13.17
CA VAL A 173 -20.78 25.81 -14.62
C VAL A 173 -21.81 26.88 -14.91
N SER A 174 -21.44 27.87 -15.68
CA SER A 174 -22.38 28.89 -16.16
C SER A 174 -23.19 28.36 -17.34
N PHE A 175 -24.50 28.13 -17.10
CA PHE A 175 -25.40 27.62 -18.10
C PHE A 175 -26.55 28.61 -18.26
N PHE A 176 -26.70 29.18 -19.44
CA PHE A 176 -27.72 30.21 -19.75
C PHE A 176 -27.81 31.39 -18.74
N GLY A 177 -26.64 31.86 -18.27
CA GLY A 177 -26.56 32.95 -17.31
C GLY A 177 -26.90 32.57 -15.86
N ARG A 178 -26.97 31.27 -15.56
CA ARG A 178 -27.13 30.73 -14.21
C ARG A 178 -25.95 29.81 -13.87
N GLU A 179 -25.43 29.96 -12.68
CA GLU A 179 -24.41 29.05 -12.15
C GLU A 179 -25.10 27.78 -11.62
N THR A 180 -24.74 26.65 -12.20
CA THR A 180 -25.28 25.34 -11.81
C THR A 180 -24.15 24.49 -11.26
N PRO A 181 -24.25 24.00 -10.02
CA PRO A 181 -23.27 23.06 -9.48
C PRO A 181 -23.42 21.70 -10.14
N VAL A 182 -22.35 21.20 -10.72
CA VAL A 182 -22.25 19.87 -11.33
C VAL A 182 -21.22 19.06 -10.57
N GLU A 183 -21.60 17.87 -10.13
CA GLU A 183 -20.69 16.93 -9.49
C GLU A 183 -20.07 16.03 -10.57
N LEU A 184 -18.75 16.02 -10.64
CA LEU A 184 -17.97 15.31 -11.63
C LEU A 184 -16.86 14.50 -10.96
N ASP A 185 -16.43 13.44 -11.61
CA ASP A 185 -15.23 12.73 -11.19
C ASP A 185 -14.00 13.58 -11.54
N PHE A 186 -12.95 13.49 -10.73
CA PHE A 186 -11.66 14.18 -11.00
C PHE A 186 -11.12 13.91 -12.40
N LEU A 187 -11.48 12.76 -12.97
CA LEU A 187 -11.06 12.35 -14.31
C LEU A 187 -11.78 13.08 -15.44
N GLN A 188 -12.90 13.72 -15.12
CA GLN A 188 -13.76 14.41 -16.09
C GLN A 188 -13.47 15.90 -16.19
N VAL A 189 -12.48 16.40 -15.45
CA VAL A 189 -12.11 17.81 -15.44
C VAL A 189 -10.61 17.98 -15.69
N GLU A 190 -10.26 19.04 -16.39
CA GLU A 190 -8.90 19.44 -16.69
C GLU A 190 -8.67 20.86 -16.18
N ARG A 191 -7.56 21.09 -15.51
CA ARG A 191 -7.13 22.41 -15.05
C ARG A 191 -6.73 23.27 -16.27
N ILE A 192 -7.18 24.51 -16.32
CA ILE A 192 -6.82 25.47 -17.36
C ILE A 192 -5.66 26.34 -16.87
#